data_9948dec5d76e1bdedb8e30e21ee8b177
#
_entry.id   9948dec5d76e1bdedb8e30e21ee8b177
#
_cell.length_a   1.000
_cell.length_b   1.000
_cell.length_c   1.000
_cell.angle_alpha   90.00
_cell.angle_beta   90.00
_cell.angle_gamma   90.00
#
_symmetry.space_group_name_H-M   'P 1'
#
loop_
_entity.id
_entity.type
_entity.pdbx_description
1 polymer ?
#
loop_
_entity_poly.entity_id
_entity_poly.type
_entity_poly.pdbx_seq_one_letter_code
_entity_poly.pdbx_strand_id
1 'polypeptide(L)'
;MFLPVIREILVYFWDMLTVKVFEFNPVQENTYVLYNEEKSAIVVDPGCYFENERRQLKDFITENQLTPTNLVNTHCHLDHVFGNRFVAETWKKPLQIHERERLVLDYAPISGEQYNLPFENYEGEIIYLKEGDVIKLGQDELQVIFAPGHAPGHICLYHAKQQFLIAGDVLFRMSIGRTDIPGGNHNTLIRSIREKLFVLPDEVVVYPGHGPSTTIGFEKANNPFLAG
;
A
#
# COMPACT_ATOMS: atom_id res chain seq x y z
N MET A 1 9.83 -42.81 -29.35
CA MET A 1 10.86 -41.75 -29.43
C MET A 1 10.17 -40.41 -29.54
N PHE A 2 10.42 -39.52 -28.60
CA PHE A 2 10.00 -38.12 -28.50
C PHE A 2 8.53 -37.78 -28.29
N LEU A 3 8.22 -37.41 -27.07
CA LEU A 3 7.63 -36.12 -26.66
C LEU A 3 7.76 -35.92 -25.14
N PRO A 4 8.65 -35.11 -24.67
CA PRO A 4 8.42 -34.37 -23.44
C PRO A 4 8.91 -32.94 -23.62
N VAL A 5 8.10 -31.99 -24.09
CA VAL A 5 8.44 -30.54 -24.06
C VAL A 5 7.23 -29.64 -23.83
N ILE A 6 6.00 -30.18 -23.75
CA ILE A 6 4.82 -29.28 -23.65
C ILE A 6 4.34 -29.06 -22.20
N ARG A 7 4.95 -29.67 -21.19
CA ARG A 7 4.46 -29.60 -19.80
C ARG A 7 4.99 -28.40 -18.98
N GLU A 8 6.03 -27.72 -19.42
CA GLU A 8 6.63 -26.62 -18.61
C GLU A 8 6.11 -25.20 -18.93
N ILE A 9 5.43 -25.00 -20.05
CA ILE A 9 4.97 -23.64 -20.44
C ILE A 9 3.59 -23.29 -19.88
N LEU A 10 2.80 -24.26 -19.46
CA LEU A 10 1.44 -24.04 -18.94
C LEU A 10 1.35 -23.70 -17.44
N VAL A 11 2.44 -23.81 -16.69
CA VAL A 11 2.46 -23.59 -15.24
C VAL A 11 2.59 -22.10 -14.86
N TYR A 12 3.03 -21.23 -15.76
CA TYR A 12 3.39 -19.85 -15.44
C TYR A 12 2.24 -18.82 -15.51
N PHE A 13 1.04 -19.20 -15.96
CA PHE A 13 -0.08 -18.25 -16.10
C PHE A 13 -1.07 -18.24 -14.91
N TRP A 14 -0.93 -19.15 -13.93
CA TRP A 14 -1.96 -19.41 -12.91
C TRP A 14 -1.60 -18.91 -11.51
N ASP A 15 -0.54 -18.13 -11.35
CA ASP A 15 0.00 -17.79 -10.01
C ASP A 15 0.32 -16.30 -9.88
N MET A 16 -0.58 -15.42 -10.34
CA MET A 16 -0.34 -13.97 -10.31
C MET A 16 -1.25 -13.28 -9.31
N LEU A 17 -0.64 -12.44 -8.46
CA LEU A 17 -1.40 -11.46 -7.67
C LEU A 17 -2.09 -10.46 -8.59
N THR A 18 -3.36 -10.24 -8.34
CA THR A 18 -4.11 -9.15 -8.96
C THR A 18 -4.08 -7.94 -8.04
N VAL A 19 -3.79 -6.77 -8.61
CA VAL A 19 -3.84 -5.48 -7.92
C VAL A 19 -5.13 -4.78 -8.32
N LYS A 20 -6.08 -4.64 -7.39
CA LYS A 20 -7.28 -3.83 -7.57
C LYS A 20 -7.11 -2.53 -6.81
N VAL A 21 -7.31 -1.41 -7.48
CA VAL A 21 -7.32 -0.08 -6.89
C VAL A 21 -8.75 0.47 -6.79
N PHE A 22 -9.00 1.18 -5.69
CA PHE A 22 -10.16 2.02 -5.49
C PHE A 22 -9.67 3.42 -5.16
N GLU A 23 -10.28 4.43 -5.72
CA GLU A 23 -10.07 5.81 -5.35
C GLU A 23 -11.17 6.21 -4.38
N PHE A 24 -10.80 6.53 -3.13
CA PHE A 24 -11.74 6.82 -2.07
C PHE A 24 -11.48 8.19 -1.44
N ASN A 25 -12.43 8.61 -0.62
CA ASN A 25 -12.45 9.83 0.18
C ASN A 25 -12.30 11.16 -0.64
N PRO A 26 -12.49 12.33 -0.01
CA PRO A 26 -12.45 13.61 -0.72
C PRO A 26 -11.07 13.99 -1.29
N VAL A 27 -10.00 13.35 -0.83
CA VAL A 27 -8.63 13.62 -1.32
C VAL A 27 -8.13 12.60 -2.32
N GLN A 28 -9.00 11.66 -2.76
CA GLN A 28 -8.74 10.71 -3.84
C GLN A 28 -7.56 9.78 -3.52
N GLU A 29 -7.59 9.21 -2.31
CA GLU A 29 -6.62 8.20 -1.90
C GLU A 29 -6.85 6.87 -2.63
N ASN A 30 -5.77 6.18 -2.96
CA ASN A 30 -5.75 4.88 -3.61
C ASN A 30 -5.70 3.74 -2.58
N THR A 31 -6.84 3.17 -2.25
CA THR A 31 -6.96 1.92 -1.50
C THR A 31 -6.67 0.73 -2.39
N TYR A 32 -5.84 -0.21 -1.96
CA TYR A 32 -5.48 -1.41 -2.74
C TYR A 32 -6.04 -2.68 -2.12
N VAL A 33 -6.57 -3.57 -2.98
CA VAL A 33 -6.84 -4.97 -2.66
C VAL A 33 -5.94 -5.84 -3.52
N LEU A 34 -4.96 -6.49 -2.89
CA LEU A 34 -4.08 -7.46 -3.53
C LEU A 34 -4.65 -8.85 -3.29
N TYR A 35 -4.87 -9.64 -4.33
CA TYR A 35 -5.47 -10.96 -4.14
C TYR A 35 -4.94 -11.99 -5.15
N ASN A 36 -4.95 -13.25 -4.73
CA ASN A 36 -4.51 -14.38 -5.53
C ASN A 36 -5.68 -15.28 -5.97
N GLU A 37 -5.39 -16.31 -6.72
CA GLU A 37 -6.39 -17.28 -7.19
C GLU A 37 -6.98 -18.15 -6.08
N GLU A 38 -6.25 -18.34 -4.97
CA GLU A 38 -6.75 -19.01 -3.77
C GLU A 38 -7.78 -18.16 -3.00
N LYS A 39 -8.14 -16.99 -3.56
CA LYS A 39 -9.08 -16.03 -2.98
C LYS A 39 -8.62 -15.40 -1.66
N SER A 40 -7.34 -15.55 -1.31
CA SER A 40 -6.74 -14.78 -0.22
C SER A 40 -6.49 -13.35 -0.65
N ALA A 41 -6.69 -12.38 0.24
CA ALA A 41 -6.54 -10.98 -0.07
C ALA A 41 -5.83 -10.18 1.04
N ILE A 42 -5.11 -9.13 0.64
CA ILE A 42 -4.56 -8.09 1.53
C ILE A 42 -5.28 -6.80 1.20
N VAL A 43 -5.78 -6.09 2.20
CA VAL A 43 -6.30 -4.72 2.06
C VAL A 43 -5.21 -3.77 2.52
N VAL A 44 -4.80 -2.85 1.65
CA VAL A 44 -3.77 -1.85 1.94
C VAL A 44 -4.39 -0.47 1.88
N ASP A 45 -4.10 0.34 2.89
CA ASP A 45 -4.55 1.73 3.04
C ASP A 45 -6.05 1.90 2.77
N PRO A 46 -6.94 1.33 3.59
CA PRO A 46 -8.38 1.48 3.35
C PRO A 46 -8.84 2.90 3.68
N GLY A 47 -8.83 3.79 2.69
CA GLY A 47 -9.27 5.18 2.80
C GLY A 47 -10.79 5.38 2.72
N CYS A 48 -11.60 4.33 2.72
CA CYS A 48 -13.06 4.40 2.53
C CYS A 48 -13.74 5.16 3.68
N TYR A 49 -13.99 6.45 3.45
CA TYR A 49 -14.62 7.37 4.39
C TYR A 49 -16.14 7.28 4.37
N PHE A 50 -16.76 7.35 3.18
CA PHE A 50 -18.20 7.35 3.02
C PHE A 50 -18.80 5.92 3.05
N GLU A 51 -20.06 5.82 3.42
CA GLU A 51 -20.76 4.52 3.49
C GLU A 51 -20.85 3.81 2.13
N ASN A 52 -20.99 4.57 1.03
CA ASN A 52 -20.98 4.02 -0.32
C ASN A 52 -19.61 3.43 -0.70
N GLU A 53 -18.50 4.03 -0.22
CA GLU A 53 -17.15 3.54 -0.46
C GLU A 53 -16.89 2.24 0.34
N ARG A 54 -17.30 2.21 1.61
CA ARG A 54 -17.26 0.99 2.45
C ARG A 54 -18.07 -0.14 1.82
N ARG A 55 -19.24 0.17 1.30
CA ARG A 55 -20.07 -0.80 0.57
C ARG A 55 -19.36 -1.28 -0.69
N GLN A 56 -18.81 -0.37 -1.50
CA GLN A 56 -18.07 -0.72 -2.72
C GLN A 56 -16.90 -1.69 -2.44
N LEU A 57 -16.10 -1.41 -1.40
CA LEU A 57 -15.01 -2.31 -0.97
C LEU A 57 -15.55 -3.67 -0.54
N LYS A 58 -16.59 -3.69 0.30
CA LYS A 58 -17.21 -4.92 0.80
C LYS A 58 -17.83 -5.76 -0.30
N ASP A 59 -18.59 -5.12 -1.20
CA ASP A 59 -19.24 -5.82 -2.32
C ASP A 59 -18.20 -6.44 -3.24
N PHE A 60 -17.14 -5.71 -3.59
CA PHE A 60 -16.03 -6.26 -4.38
C PHE A 60 -15.41 -7.51 -3.73
N ILE A 61 -15.10 -7.46 -2.45
CA ILE A 61 -14.53 -8.61 -1.70
C ILE A 61 -15.51 -9.79 -1.70
N THR A 62 -16.80 -9.52 -1.47
CA THR A 62 -17.83 -10.54 -1.40
C THR A 62 -18.12 -11.19 -2.77
N GLU A 63 -18.32 -10.37 -3.80
CA GLU A 63 -18.64 -10.84 -5.17
C GLU A 63 -17.51 -11.66 -5.77
N ASN A 64 -16.26 -11.32 -5.47
CA ASN A 64 -15.09 -12.08 -5.89
C ASN A 64 -14.73 -13.24 -4.95
N GLN A 65 -15.54 -13.47 -3.89
CA GLN A 65 -15.34 -14.52 -2.88
C GLN A 65 -13.97 -14.45 -2.21
N LEU A 66 -13.45 -13.23 -2.01
CA LEU A 66 -12.15 -13.02 -1.41
C LEU A 66 -12.20 -13.18 0.11
N THR A 67 -11.10 -13.64 0.67
CA THR A 67 -10.89 -13.75 2.12
C THR A 67 -9.73 -12.82 2.52
N PRO A 68 -10.01 -11.64 3.09
CA PRO A 68 -8.97 -10.79 3.62
C PRO A 68 -8.18 -11.49 4.72
N THR A 69 -6.88 -11.60 4.54
CA THR A 69 -5.94 -12.21 5.49
C THR A 69 -5.16 -11.17 6.27
N ASN A 70 -4.92 -10.01 5.66
CA ASN A 70 -4.12 -8.92 6.21
C ASN A 70 -4.81 -7.57 5.97
N LEU A 71 -4.66 -6.66 6.94
CA LEU A 71 -4.96 -5.25 6.85
C LEU A 71 -3.66 -4.50 7.12
N VAL A 72 -3.18 -3.71 6.17
CA VAL A 72 -1.88 -3.03 6.24
C VAL A 72 -2.05 -1.55 5.91
N ASN A 73 -1.40 -0.67 6.67
CA ASN A 73 -1.18 0.70 6.19
C ASN A 73 0.29 0.92 5.84
N THR A 74 0.51 1.57 4.71
CA THR A 74 1.84 2.07 4.32
C THR A 74 2.29 3.16 5.28
N HIS A 75 1.35 4.00 5.70
CA HIS A 75 1.49 5.03 6.73
C HIS A 75 0.11 5.41 7.29
N CYS A 76 0.05 6.26 8.31
CA CYS A 76 -1.19 6.51 9.05
C CYS A 76 -1.71 7.95 8.95
N HIS A 77 -1.50 8.65 7.82
CA HIS A 77 -2.23 9.90 7.59
C HIS A 77 -3.73 9.61 7.46
N LEU A 78 -4.56 10.60 7.78
CA LEU A 78 -6.00 10.42 7.99
C LEU A 78 -6.71 9.74 6.82
N ASP A 79 -6.35 10.09 5.61
CA ASP A 79 -6.98 9.60 4.38
C ASP A 79 -6.68 8.13 4.08
N HIS A 80 -5.57 7.59 4.58
CA HIS A 80 -5.21 6.17 4.47
C HIS A 80 -5.82 5.28 5.57
N VAL A 81 -6.38 5.88 6.62
CA VAL A 81 -6.85 5.13 7.81
C VAL A 81 -8.35 5.19 8.07
N PHE A 82 -9.10 5.97 7.29
CA PHE A 82 -10.55 6.15 7.49
C PHE A 82 -11.34 4.84 7.58
N GLY A 83 -10.93 3.83 6.81
CA GLY A 83 -11.59 2.53 6.75
C GLY A 83 -10.98 1.46 7.65
N ASN A 84 -9.90 1.74 8.39
CA ASN A 84 -9.21 0.73 9.20
C ASN A 84 -10.14 -0.01 10.14
N ARG A 85 -10.94 0.73 10.93
CA ARG A 85 -11.91 0.14 11.85
C ARG A 85 -12.93 -0.72 11.13
N PHE A 86 -13.51 -0.22 10.05
CA PHE A 86 -14.48 -0.95 9.23
C PHE A 86 -13.90 -2.28 8.70
N VAL A 87 -12.70 -2.26 8.12
CA VAL A 87 -12.03 -3.44 7.58
C VAL A 87 -11.69 -4.43 8.71
N ALA A 88 -11.07 -3.94 9.78
CA ALA A 88 -10.67 -4.76 10.91
C ALA A 88 -11.87 -5.47 11.58
N GLU A 89 -12.96 -4.74 11.83
CA GLU A 89 -14.17 -5.29 12.45
C GLU A 89 -14.93 -6.25 11.52
N THR A 90 -14.98 -5.96 10.21
CA THR A 90 -15.69 -6.79 9.24
C THR A 90 -15.02 -8.15 9.05
N TRP A 91 -13.70 -8.17 8.88
CA TRP A 91 -12.97 -9.40 8.57
C TRP A 91 -12.12 -9.94 9.72
N LYS A 92 -12.20 -9.32 10.90
CA LYS A 92 -11.50 -9.76 12.13
C LYS A 92 -9.98 -9.86 11.91
N LYS A 93 -9.39 -8.81 11.35
CA LYS A 93 -7.95 -8.72 11.09
C LYS A 93 -7.33 -7.59 11.90
N PRO A 94 -6.20 -7.85 12.59
CA PRO A 94 -5.42 -6.80 13.24
C PRO A 94 -4.81 -5.88 12.20
N LEU A 95 -4.62 -4.62 12.58
CA LEU A 95 -3.94 -3.64 11.77
C LEU A 95 -2.42 -3.89 11.78
N GLN A 96 -1.78 -3.82 10.62
CA GLN A 96 -0.34 -3.95 10.47
C GLN A 96 0.26 -2.62 10.00
N ILE A 97 1.17 -2.05 10.79
CA ILE A 97 1.85 -0.78 10.52
C ILE A 97 3.29 -0.84 11.03
N HIS A 98 4.14 0.10 10.60
CA HIS A 98 5.43 0.29 11.25
C HIS A 98 5.24 0.96 12.64
N GLU A 99 6.08 0.61 13.63
CA GLU A 99 5.93 1.10 15.01
C GLU A 99 5.90 2.63 15.14
N ARG A 100 6.66 3.34 14.27
CA ARG A 100 6.71 4.80 14.26
C ARG A 100 5.43 5.47 13.76
N GLU A 101 4.53 4.70 13.15
CA GLU A 101 3.22 5.19 12.71
C GLU A 101 2.20 5.23 13.84
N ARG A 102 2.49 4.63 15.00
CA ARG A 102 1.55 4.63 16.12
C ARG A 102 1.12 6.05 16.52
N LEU A 103 2.05 6.97 16.65
CA LEU A 103 1.73 8.36 17.01
C LEU A 103 0.96 9.09 15.91
N VAL A 104 1.23 8.77 14.62
CA VAL A 104 0.49 9.34 13.49
C VAL A 104 -0.95 8.83 13.51
N LEU A 105 -1.15 7.52 13.72
CA LEU A 105 -2.47 6.91 13.87
C LEU A 105 -3.26 7.52 15.04
N ASP A 106 -2.63 7.69 16.20
CA ASP A 106 -3.28 8.28 17.38
C ASP A 106 -3.69 9.75 17.14
N TYR A 107 -2.95 10.47 16.28
CA TYR A 107 -3.24 11.87 15.91
C TYR A 107 -4.27 11.99 14.78
N ALA A 108 -4.51 10.94 14.00
CA ALA A 108 -5.37 10.98 12.81
C ALA A 108 -6.79 11.51 13.07
N PRO A 109 -7.51 11.18 14.18
CA PRO A 109 -8.81 11.77 14.47
C PRO A 109 -8.76 13.29 14.69
N ILE A 110 -7.71 13.80 15.35
CA ILE A 110 -7.51 15.23 15.55
C ILE A 110 -7.31 15.93 14.20
N SER A 111 -6.52 15.32 13.32
CA SER A 111 -6.36 15.77 11.94
C SER A 111 -7.70 15.75 11.20
N GLY A 112 -8.50 14.70 11.37
CA GLY A 112 -9.84 14.60 10.79
C GLY A 112 -10.76 15.77 11.19
N GLU A 113 -10.78 16.13 12.46
CA GLU A 113 -11.54 17.29 12.93
C GLU A 113 -11.05 18.60 12.28
N GLN A 114 -9.74 18.80 12.14
CA GLN A 114 -9.15 19.99 11.50
C GLN A 114 -9.55 20.14 10.03
N TYR A 115 -9.72 19.02 9.32
CA TYR A 115 -10.15 18.99 7.92
C TYR A 115 -11.67 18.85 7.73
N ASN A 116 -12.48 18.90 8.81
CA ASN A 116 -13.91 18.65 8.80
C ASN A 116 -14.29 17.25 8.24
N LEU A 117 -13.47 16.26 8.52
CA LEU A 117 -13.62 14.85 8.18
C LEU A 117 -13.52 13.99 9.46
N PRO A 118 -14.41 14.18 10.44
CA PRO A 118 -14.34 13.43 11.68
C PRO A 118 -14.60 11.94 11.43
N PHE A 119 -13.85 11.07 12.10
CA PHE A 119 -14.00 9.62 12.00
C PHE A 119 -13.61 8.94 13.32
N GLU A 120 -14.04 7.70 13.47
CA GLU A 120 -13.66 6.85 14.59
C GLU A 120 -12.42 6.03 14.23
N ASN A 121 -11.35 6.21 15.01
CA ASN A 121 -10.09 5.51 14.78
C ASN A 121 -10.19 4.01 15.11
N TYR A 122 -9.23 3.26 14.59
CA TYR A 122 -9.03 1.87 14.99
C TYR A 122 -8.30 1.80 16.34
N GLU A 123 -8.89 1.09 17.30
CA GLU A 123 -8.35 0.93 18.67
C GLU A 123 -8.02 -0.54 19.02
N GLY A 124 -8.03 -1.43 18.02
CA GLY A 124 -7.78 -2.86 18.22
C GLY A 124 -6.30 -3.24 18.27
N GLU A 125 -6.06 -4.53 18.09
CA GLU A 125 -4.71 -5.10 18.05
C GLU A 125 -3.88 -4.57 16.87
N ILE A 126 -2.64 -4.18 17.13
CA ILE A 126 -1.68 -3.73 16.12
C ILE A 126 -0.49 -4.68 16.07
N ILE A 127 -0.14 -5.12 14.86
CA ILE A 127 1.09 -5.86 14.58
C ILE A 127 2.09 -4.89 13.97
N TYR A 128 3.29 -4.83 14.53
CA TYR A 128 4.33 -3.94 14.01
C TYR A 128 5.18 -4.63 12.97
N LEU A 129 5.28 -3.99 11.80
CA LEU A 129 6.14 -4.36 10.69
C LEU A 129 7.45 -3.55 10.73
N LYS A 130 8.52 -4.14 10.22
CA LYS A 130 9.83 -3.50 10.10
C LYS A 130 10.48 -3.81 8.76
N GLU A 131 11.55 -3.11 8.45
CA GLU A 131 12.39 -3.35 7.26
C GLU A 131 12.73 -4.83 7.10
N GLY A 132 12.48 -5.38 5.93
CA GLY A 132 12.79 -6.74 5.55
C GLY A 132 11.78 -7.80 6.01
N ASP A 133 10.75 -7.43 6.77
CA ASP A 133 9.63 -8.35 7.03
C ASP A 133 8.94 -8.74 5.73
N VAL A 134 8.28 -9.90 5.73
CA VAL A 134 7.58 -10.45 4.58
C VAL A 134 6.13 -10.71 4.93
N ILE A 135 5.23 -10.10 4.18
CA ILE A 135 3.79 -10.40 4.24
C ILE A 135 3.50 -11.47 3.20
N LYS A 136 2.97 -12.61 3.66
CA LYS A 136 2.64 -13.73 2.79
C LYS A 136 1.19 -13.71 2.35
N LEU A 137 0.96 -14.04 1.08
CA LEU A 137 -0.35 -14.26 0.50
C LEU A 137 -0.33 -15.54 -0.35
N GLY A 138 -0.61 -16.69 0.26
CA GLY A 138 -0.38 -17.99 -0.35
C GLY A 138 1.12 -18.22 -0.61
N GLN A 139 1.48 -18.38 -1.87
CA GLN A 139 2.88 -18.53 -2.32
C GLN A 139 3.56 -17.20 -2.64
N ASP A 140 2.82 -16.11 -2.63
CA ASP A 140 3.36 -14.79 -2.93
C ASP A 140 3.90 -14.10 -1.66
N GLU A 141 4.94 -13.31 -1.85
CA GLU A 141 5.65 -12.62 -0.78
C GLU A 141 5.78 -11.13 -1.12
N LEU A 142 5.30 -10.29 -0.20
CA LEU A 142 5.46 -8.84 -0.26
C LEU A 142 6.51 -8.44 0.76
N GLN A 143 7.66 -7.98 0.30
CA GLN A 143 8.74 -7.49 1.15
C GLN A 143 8.42 -6.09 1.65
N VAL A 144 8.56 -5.88 2.95
CA VAL A 144 8.43 -4.56 3.58
C VAL A 144 9.73 -3.77 3.38
N ILE A 145 9.63 -2.62 2.74
CA ILE A 145 10.71 -1.64 2.58
C ILE A 145 10.40 -0.42 3.45
N PHE A 146 11.24 -0.13 4.42
CA PHE A 146 11.10 1.06 5.27
C PHE A 146 11.59 2.30 4.51
N ALA A 147 10.67 3.22 4.19
CA ALA A 147 10.91 4.40 3.36
C ALA A 147 10.37 5.69 4.02
N PRO A 148 10.94 6.11 5.17
CA PRO A 148 10.46 7.28 5.89
C PRO A 148 10.76 8.59 5.13
N GLY A 149 10.03 9.65 5.52
CA GLY A 149 10.28 11.01 5.05
C GLY A 149 9.02 11.79 4.76
N HIS A 150 8.00 11.18 4.16
CA HIS A 150 6.64 11.70 4.14
C HIS A 150 5.98 11.50 5.51
N ALA A 151 6.03 10.30 6.04
CA ALA A 151 5.66 9.96 7.40
C ALA A 151 6.84 9.26 8.11
N PRO A 152 6.90 9.29 9.45
CA PRO A 152 8.07 8.82 10.20
C PRO A 152 8.28 7.30 10.14
N GLY A 153 7.21 6.55 9.93
CA GLY A 153 7.19 5.09 9.86
C GLY A 153 6.76 4.54 8.51
N HIS A 154 6.79 5.36 7.46
CA HIS A 154 6.31 4.94 6.15
C HIS A 154 7.00 3.68 5.65
N ILE A 155 6.20 2.71 5.16
CA ILE A 155 6.67 1.47 4.51
C ILE A 155 6.10 1.36 3.10
N CYS A 156 6.83 0.68 2.23
CA CYS A 156 6.35 0.24 0.92
C CYS A 156 6.29 -1.29 0.90
N LEU A 157 5.44 -1.86 0.02
CA LEU A 157 5.32 -3.31 -0.13
C LEU A 157 5.79 -3.71 -1.53
N TYR A 158 6.91 -4.44 -1.60
CA TYR A 158 7.51 -4.85 -2.86
C TYR A 158 7.24 -6.32 -3.18
N HIS A 159 6.70 -6.58 -4.37
CA HIS A 159 6.52 -7.93 -4.92
C HIS A 159 7.52 -8.18 -6.04
N ALA A 160 8.58 -8.92 -5.73
CA ALA A 160 9.71 -9.13 -6.64
C ALA A 160 9.35 -9.97 -7.88
N LYS A 161 8.51 -11.00 -7.73
CA LYS A 161 8.13 -11.92 -8.82
C LYS A 161 7.38 -11.21 -9.96
N GLN A 162 6.50 -10.26 -9.65
CA GLN A 162 5.72 -9.49 -10.63
C GLN A 162 6.23 -8.06 -10.81
N GLN A 163 7.31 -7.70 -10.13
CA GLN A 163 7.95 -6.39 -10.24
C GLN A 163 6.97 -5.23 -10.03
N PHE A 164 6.29 -5.21 -8.89
CA PHE A 164 5.48 -4.07 -8.49
C PHE A 164 5.76 -3.64 -7.05
N LEU A 165 5.46 -2.39 -6.76
CA LEU A 165 5.63 -1.73 -5.47
C LEU A 165 4.35 -0.97 -5.10
N ILE A 166 3.74 -1.26 -3.95
CA ILE A 166 2.78 -0.38 -3.33
C ILE A 166 3.59 0.65 -2.55
N ALA A 167 3.61 1.88 -3.04
CA ALA A 167 4.53 2.91 -2.58
C ALA A 167 3.93 3.85 -1.53
N GLY A 168 2.60 3.81 -1.31
CA GLY A 168 1.95 4.85 -0.52
C GLY A 168 2.38 6.24 -0.99
N ASP A 169 2.67 7.13 -0.06
CA ASP A 169 3.00 8.53 -0.34
C ASP A 169 4.51 8.82 -0.40
N VAL A 170 5.30 7.85 -0.89
CA VAL A 170 6.74 8.06 -1.09
C VAL A 170 7.03 8.58 -2.48
N LEU A 171 6.53 7.92 -3.53
CA LEU A 171 6.85 8.21 -4.92
C LEU A 171 5.59 8.21 -5.77
N PHE A 172 5.32 9.36 -6.41
CA PHE A 172 4.21 9.56 -7.32
C PHE A 172 4.70 9.76 -8.76
N ARG A 173 3.79 9.68 -9.71
CA ARG A 173 4.13 10.03 -11.08
C ARG A 173 4.51 11.51 -11.19
N MET A 174 5.78 11.77 -11.54
CA MET A 174 6.36 13.13 -11.67
C MET A 174 6.34 13.95 -10.37
N SER A 175 6.20 13.28 -9.20
CA SER A 175 6.15 13.95 -7.91
C SER A 175 6.65 13.02 -6.80
N ILE A 176 6.74 13.57 -5.58
CA ILE A 176 7.04 12.84 -4.34
C ILE A 176 6.07 13.27 -3.24
N GLY A 177 5.99 12.49 -2.17
CA GLY A 177 5.19 12.85 -1.00
C GLY A 177 5.61 14.21 -0.42
N ARG A 178 4.64 14.96 0.09
CA ARG A 178 4.93 16.21 0.79
C ARG A 178 5.65 15.92 2.11
N THR A 179 6.44 16.88 2.55
CA THR A 179 7.26 16.75 3.77
C THR A 179 7.14 17.94 4.71
N ASP A 180 6.21 18.86 4.42
CA ASP A 180 5.89 20.06 5.19
C ASP A 180 4.78 19.82 6.23
N ILE A 181 4.63 18.58 6.67
CA ILE A 181 3.63 18.10 7.63
C ILE A 181 4.32 17.52 8.87
N PRO A 182 3.62 17.36 10.00
CA PRO A 182 4.21 16.80 11.22
C PRO A 182 4.84 15.42 10.98
N GLY A 183 6.11 15.26 11.35
CA GLY A 183 6.88 14.04 11.12
C GLY A 183 7.55 13.94 9.74
N GLY A 184 7.24 14.87 8.81
CA GLY A 184 7.84 14.94 7.48
C GLY A 184 9.29 15.43 7.50
N ASN A 185 10.13 14.91 6.58
CA ASN A 185 11.51 15.34 6.39
C ASN A 185 11.95 15.10 4.94
N HIS A 186 12.16 16.21 4.21
CA HIS A 186 12.49 16.19 2.79
C HIS A 186 13.78 15.40 2.48
N ASN A 187 14.86 15.68 3.20
CA ASN A 187 16.14 15.00 2.95
C ASN A 187 16.05 13.49 3.22
N THR A 188 15.26 13.10 4.22
CA THR A 188 15.01 11.69 4.52
C THR A 188 14.19 11.04 3.41
N LEU A 189 13.16 11.70 2.87
CA LEU A 189 12.36 11.18 1.77
C LEU A 189 13.19 10.98 0.51
N ILE A 190 13.98 11.99 0.10
CA ILE A 190 14.88 11.88 -1.05
C ILE A 190 15.85 10.70 -0.89
N ARG A 191 16.43 10.55 0.30
CA ARG A 191 17.31 9.42 0.60
C ARG A 191 16.58 8.09 0.51
N SER A 192 15.37 7.97 1.09
CA SER A 192 14.55 6.76 1.00
C SER A 192 14.27 6.37 -0.45
N ILE A 193 13.90 7.33 -1.29
CA ILE A 193 13.66 7.07 -2.71
C ILE A 193 14.94 6.59 -3.41
N ARG A 194 16.05 7.32 -3.26
CA ARG A 194 17.30 7.00 -3.97
C ARG A 194 17.92 5.69 -3.50
N GLU A 195 17.98 5.45 -2.18
CA GLU A 195 18.70 4.31 -1.62
C GLU A 195 17.85 3.03 -1.52
N LYS A 196 16.50 3.16 -1.49
CA LYS A 196 15.59 2.03 -1.30
C LYS A 196 14.76 1.70 -2.53
N LEU A 197 14.21 2.72 -3.21
CA LEU A 197 13.33 2.49 -4.35
C LEU A 197 14.10 2.48 -5.68
N PHE A 198 15.03 3.41 -5.89
CA PHE A 198 15.79 3.51 -7.14
C PHE A 198 16.84 2.41 -7.32
N VAL A 199 17.08 1.56 -6.34
CA VAL A 199 17.87 0.34 -6.47
C VAL A 199 17.06 -0.83 -7.05
N LEU A 200 15.73 -0.71 -7.10
CA LEU A 200 14.86 -1.69 -7.74
C LEU A 200 14.99 -1.62 -9.26
N PRO A 201 14.66 -2.71 -9.99
CA PRO A 201 14.62 -2.74 -11.44
C PRO A 201 13.75 -1.62 -12.04
N ASP A 202 14.14 -1.10 -13.20
CA ASP A 202 13.44 0.01 -13.86
C ASP A 202 12.01 -0.34 -14.31
N GLU A 203 11.74 -1.62 -14.54
CA GLU A 203 10.44 -2.17 -14.93
C GLU A 203 9.43 -2.24 -13.78
N VAL A 204 9.86 -2.06 -12.53
CA VAL A 204 8.98 -2.13 -11.36
C VAL A 204 7.88 -1.09 -11.49
N VAL A 205 6.64 -1.56 -11.53
CA VAL A 205 5.45 -0.71 -11.52
C VAL A 205 5.22 -0.18 -10.11
N VAL A 206 5.07 1.13 -9.99
CA VAL A 206 4.82 1.84 -8.73
C VAL A 206 3.34 2.19 -8.65
N TYR A 207 2.68 1.70 -7.61
CA TYR A 207 1.31 2.00 -7.23
C TYR A 207 1.32 2.99 -6.05
N PRO A 208 1.08 4.29 -6.31
CA PRO A 208 1.17 5.34 -5.29
C PRO A 208 -0.10 5.46 -4.46
N GLY A 209 -0.01 6.16 -3.31
CA GLY A 209 -1.18 6.47 -2.48
C GLY A 209 -2.18 7.41 -3.15
N HIS A 210 -1.75 8.19 -4.14
CA HIS A 210 -2.62 9.09 -4.91
C HIS A 210 -2.24 9.11 -6.39
N GLY A 211 -3.25 9.29 -7.25
CA GLY A 211 -3.07 9.45 -8.69
C GLY A 211 -2.64 8.17 -9.42
N PRO A 212 -2.15 8.29 -10.65
CA PRO A 212 -1.87 7.15 -11.51
C PRO A 212 -0.56 6.44 -11.17
N SER A 213 -0.48 5.15 -11.52
CA SER A 213 0.75 4.37 -11.46
C SER A 213 1.86 4.94 -12.35
N THR A 214 3.11 4.58 -12.02
CA THR A 214 4.31 4.92 -12.76
C THR A 214 5.27 3.73 -12.76
N THR A 215 6.55 3.93 -13.15
CA THR A 215 7.60 2.93 -13.01
C THR A 215 8.86 3.54 -12.40
N ILE A 216 9.67 2.72 -11.77
CA ILE A 216 10.96 3.16 -11.20
C ILE A 216 11.82 3.83 -12.27
N GLY A 217 11.95 3.22 -13.46
CA GLY A 217 12.74 3.79 -14.55
C GLY A 217 12.22 5.11 -15.08
N PHE A 218 10.89 5.26 -15.18
CA PHE A 218 10.29 6.53 -15.59
C PHE A 218 10.60 7.64 -14.58
N GLU A 219 10.48 7.39 -13.29
CA GLU A 219 10.72 8.39 -12.25
C GLU A 219 12.22 8.72 -12.11
N LYS A 220 13.13 7.76 -12.27
CA LYS A 220 14.57 8.02 -12.34
C LYS A 220 14.93 9.03 -13.45
N ALA A 221 14.26 8.90 -14.60
CA ALA A 221 14.59 9.71 -15.78
C ALA A 221 13.88 11.07 -15.80
N ASN A 222 12.69 11.19 -15.22
CA ASN A 222 11.80 12.32 -15.48
C ASN A 222 11.33 13.08 -14.25
N ASN A 223 11.47 12.53 -13.03
CA ASN A 223 10.91 13.16 -11.84
C ASN A 223 11.66 14.45 -11.47
N PRO A 224 11.02 15.63 -11.51
CA PRO A 224 11.70 16.91 -11.30
C PRO A 224 12.21 17.11 -9.86
N PHE A 225 11.68 16.39 -8.88
CA PHE A 225 12.11 16.44 -7.47
C PHE A 225 13.36 15.60 -7.22
N LEU A 226 13.71 14.73 -8.16
CA LEU A 226 14.79 13.75 -8.03
C LEU A 226 15.92 13.98 -9.04
N ALA A 227 15.77 14.99 -9.91
CA ALA A 227 16.81 15.44 -10.82
C ALA A 227 17.97 16.05 -10.03
N GLY A 228 19.18 15.47 -10.12
CA GLY A 228 20.39 15.94 -9.44
C GLY A 228 21.37 14.82 -9.17
#